data_63d8e9db384f90a1a116389a19e5260d
#
_entry.id   63d8e9db384f90a1a116389a19e5260d
#
_cell.length_a   1.000
_cell.length_b   1.000
_cell.length_c   1.000
_cell.angle_alpha   90.00
_cell.angle_beta   90.00
_cell.angle_gamma   90.00
#
_symmetry.space_group_name_H-M   'P 1'
#
loop_
_entity.id
_entity.type
_entity.pdbx_description
1 polymer ?
#
loop_
_entity_poly.entity_id
_entity_poly.type
_entity_poly.pdbx_seq_one_letter_code
_entity_poly.pdbx_strand_id
1 'polypeptide(L)'
;MKYIEKYLDYLKVVKKYSNKTILSYYDDLIEYNEFLGNNFKNILNIDIDITKEYLKYLYERGINKNSISRKLSSIRGFYNYLVKEEILTSSPFNSIPNPKKDLYLPKFLNDKELNKIFSVCSENTPSDERGTLIIELLYATGIRVSELVNIKVKDIDRTNKSIKVLGKGDKERIVLYNNHTSRALDIYLNDAYHIFNKKNSEYLILNHNGGKLSDRYIRMIIDKLVRKANLDIKISPHTIRHTFATDMLEEGADLMTVKELLGHESLNTTSIYTHITNEQIKKTYNMAHPRAKK
;
A
#
# COMPACT_ATOMS: atom_id res chain seq x y z
N MET A 1 19.69 23.73 5.72
CA MET A 1 18.85 23.03 6.71
C MET A 1 17.56 23.80 7.04
N LYS A 2 17.62 25.04 7.55
CA LYS A 2 16.44 25.84 7.98
C LYS A 2 15.24 25.85 7.00
N TYR A 3 15.47 25.94 5.70
CA TYR A 3 14.39 25.96 4.69
C TYR A 3 13.78 24.57 4.47
N ILE A 4 14.57 23.52 4.55
CA ILE A 4 14.08 22.14 4.45
C ILE A 4 13.15 21.82 5.63
N GLU A 5 13.55 22.17 6.86
CA GLU A 5 12.74 22.00 8.06
C GLU A 5 11.41 22.73 7.96
N LYS A 6 11.41 24.01 7.55
CA LYS A 6 10.18 24.79 7.34
C LYS A 6 9.25 24.14 6.29
N TYR A 7 9.81 23.63 5.20
CA TYR A 7 9.03 22.94 4.19
C TYR A 7 8.39 21.64 4.72
N LEU A 8 9.13 20.85 5.48
CA LEU A 8 8.60 19.63 6.08
C LEU A 8 7.49 19.92 7.10
N ASP A 9 7.63 20.97 7.89
CA ASP A 9 6.56 21.46 8.78
C ASP A 9 5.34 21.92 7.99
N TYR A 10 5.53 22.64 6.88
CA TYR A 10 4.43 22.99 5.97
C TYR A 10 3.72 21.75 5.42
N LEU A 11 4.46 20.71 5.00
CA LEU A 11 3.86 19.46 4.54
C LEU A 11 3.08 18.75 5.63
N LYS A 12 3.57 18.79 6.87
CA LYS A 12 2.94 18.17 8.03
C LYS A 12 1.67 18.90 8.45
N VAL A 13 1.75 20.21 8.63
CA VAL A 13 0.69 21.02 9.24
C VAL A 13 -0.35 21.43 8.20
N VAL A 14 0.08 21.96 7.05
CA VAL A 14 -0.82 22.54 6.04
C VAL A 14 -1.29 21.47 5.04
N LYS A 15 -0.38 20.64 4.53
CA LYS A 15 -0.70 19.61 3.55
C LYS A 15 -1.17 18.29 4.16
N LYS A 16 -1.01 18.12 5.48
CA LYS A 16 -1.41 16.91 6.23
C LYS A 16 -0.84 15.63 5.63
N TYR A 17 0.40 15.68 5.17
CA TYR A 17 1.08 14.50 4.64
C TYR A 17 1.39 13.51 5.76
N SER A 18 1.38 12.20 5.42
CA SER A 18 1.73 11.15 6.38
C SER A 18 3.19 11.27 6.85
N ASN A 19 3.47 10.90 8.09
CA ASN A 19 4.85 10.88 8.62
C ASN A 19 5.81 10.10 7.71
N LYS A 20 5.34 8.99 7.11
CA LYS A 20 6.14 8.20 6.17
C LYS A 20 6.52 8.99 4.90
N THR A 21 5.59 9.78 4.38
CA THR A 21 5.86 10.67 3.22
C THR A 21 6.85 11.76 3.60
N ILE A 22 6.66 12.37 4.77
CA ILE A 22 7.54 13.44 5.28
C ILE A 22 8.97 12.92 5.46
N LEU A 23 9.15 11.76 6.08
CA LEU A 23 10.46 11.12 6.23
C LEU A 23 11.11 10.83 4.87
N SER A 24 10.34 10.30 3.92
CA SER A 24 10.85 10.03 2.58
C SER A 24 11.28 11.31 1.85
N TYR A 25 10.55 12.41 2.02
CA TYR A 25 10.91 13.71 1.44
C TYR A 25 12.11 14.32 2.14
N TYR A 26 12.20 14.16 3.48
CA TYR A 26 13.39 14.55 4.23
C TYR A 26 14.64 13.88 3.68
N ASP A 27 14.64 12.54 3.57
CA ASP A 27 15.78 11.77 3.06
C ASP A 27 16.18 12.23 1.64
N ASP A 28 15.19 12.46 0.76
CA ASP A 28 15.45 12.95 -0.60
C ASP A 28 16.08 14.34 -0.62
N LEU A 29 15.62 15.25 0.24
CA LEU A 29 16.13 16.61 0.31
C LEU A 29 17.50 16.69 0.99
N ILE A 30 17.78 15.83 1.96
CA ILE A 30 19.13 15.73 2.56
C ILE A 30 20.12 15.20 1.52
N GLU A 31 19.82 14.12 0.81
CA GLU A 31 20.69 13.60 -0.25
C GLU A 31 20.96 14.66 -1.33
N TYR A 32 19.94 15.43 -1.70
CA TYR A 32 20.10 16.51 -2.65
C TYR A 32 20.97 17.64 -2.09
N ASN A 33 20.79 18.03 -0.85
CA ASN A 33 21.61 19.05 -0.19
C ASN A 33 23.08 18.63 -0.07
N GLU A 34 23.33 17.34 0.19
CA GLU A 34 24.70 16.77 0.21
C GLU A 34 25.32 16.82 -1.19
N PHE A 35 24.58 16.47 -2.24
CA PHE A 35 25.04 16.61 -3.62
C PHE A 35 25.43 18.06 -3.94
N LEU A 36 24.64 19.04 -3.55
CA LEU A 36 24.94 20.47 -3.74
C LEU A 36 26.20 20.88 -2.97
N GLY A 37 26.35 20.45 -1.71
CA GLY A 37 27.54 20.73 -0.91
C GLY A 37 28.83 20.19 -1.52
N ASN A 38 28.79 18.98 -2.06
CA ASN A 38 29.93 18.37 -2.77
C ASN A 38 30.31 19.11 -4.05
N ASN A 39 29.40 19.86 -4.67
CA ASN A 39 29.61 20.68 -5.85
C ASN A 39 29.78 22.18 -5.51
N PHE A 40 29.98 22.53 -4.23
CA PHE A 40 30.14 23.90 -3.74
C PHE A 40 28.97 24.83 -4.12
N LYS A 41 27.74 24.30 -4.20
CA LYS A 41 26.52 25.03 -4.54
C LYS A 41 25.61 25.22 -3.32
N ASN A 42 24.86 26.31 -3.37
CA ASN A 42 23.85 26.61 -2.33
C ASN A 42 22.45 26.30 -2.84
N ILE A 43 21.62 25.70 -1.99
CA ILE A 43 20.24 25.32 -2.28
C ILE A 43 19.35 26.46 -2.78
N LEU A 44 19.71 27.72 -2.48
CA LEU A 44 19.00 28.92 -2.95
C LEU A 44 19.56 29.52 -4.24
N ASN A 45 20.75 29.09 -4.67
CA ASN A 45 21.41 29.63 -5.85
C ASN A 45 21.81 28.49 -6.80
N ILE A 46 20.83 27.91 -7.45
CA ILE A 46 21.00 26.83 -8.44
C ILE A 46 20.32 27.22 -9.74
N ASP A 47 20.95 26.81 -10.81
CA ASP A 47 20.48 26.96 -12.19
C ASP A 47 19.98 25.62 -12.75
N ILE A 48 19.51 25.64 -14.00
CA ILE A 48 19.01 24.45 -14.69
C ILE A 48 20.12 23.40 -14.93
N ASP A 49 21.38 23.84 -15.05
CA ASP A 49 22.49 22.92 -15.36
C ASP A 49 22.82 22.06 -14.14
N ILE A 50 22.80 22.63 -12.94
CA ILE A 50 22.90 21.86 -11.68
C ILE A 50 21.75 20.86 -11.55
N THR A 51 20.54 21.21 -11.97
CA THR A 51 19.42 20.25 -11.91
C THR A 51 19.62 19.08 -12.88
N LYS A 52 20.20 19.32 -14.08
CA LYS A 52 20.57 18.26 -15.01
C LYS A 52 21.73 17.39 -14.49
N GLU A 53 22.74 18.02 -13.87
CA GLU A 53 23.86 17.30 -13.22
C GLU A 53 23.36 16.39 -12.11
N TYR A 54 22.42 16.85 -11.28
CA TYR A 54 21.82 16.00 -10.27
C TYR A 54 21.06 14.80 -10.88
N LEU A 55 20.31 15.03 -11.95
CA LEU A 55 19.63 13.95 -12.64
C LEU A 55 20.62 12.93 -13.22
N LYS A 56 21.71 13.38 -13.82
CA LYS A 56 22.81 12.53 -14.32
C LYS A 56 23.43 11.72 -13.17
N TYR A 57 23.75 12.37 -12.05
CA TYR A 57 24.25 11.73 -10.83
C TYR A 57 23.35 10.59 -10.34
N LEU A 58 22.02 10.78 -10.33
CA LEU A 58 21.09 9.73 -9.93
C LEU A 58 21.11 8.53 -10.89
N TYR A 59 21.22 8.77 -12.21
CA TYR A 59 21.34 7.71 -13.20
C TYR A 59 22.67 6.95 -13.08
N GLU A 60 23.78 7.62 -12.89
CA GLU A 60 25.11 7.00 -12.71
C GLU A 60 25.17 6.11 -11.47
N ARG A 61 24.42 6.44 -10.43
CA ARG A 61 24.24 5.60 -9.24
C ARG A 61 23.29 4.41 -9.43
N GLY A 62 22.74 4.20 -10.62
CA GLY A 62 21.82 3.11 -10.91
C GLY A 62 20.48 3.23 -10.22
N ILE A 63 20.05 4.44 -9.81
CA ILE A 63 18.76 4.65 -9.18
C ILE A 63 17.65 4.38 -10.20
N ASN A 64 16.66 3.58 -9.83
CA ASN A 64 15.56 3.23 -10.73
C ASN A 64 14.66 4.46 -11.03
N LYS A 65 14.04 4.47 -12.23
CA LYS A 65 13.23 5.59 -12.75
C LYS A 65 12.09 6.02 -11.82
N ASN A 66 11.46 5.09 -11.10
CA ASN A 66 10.40 5.43 -10.15
C ASN A 66 10.94 6.18 -8.93
N SER A 67 12.10 5.77 -8.42
CA SER A 67 12.78 6.45 -7.32
C SER A 67 13.27 7.83 -7.76
N ILE A 68 13.82 7.97 -8.97
CA ILE A 68 14.19 9.27 -9.54
C ILE A 68 12.96 10.18 -9.65
N SER A 69 11.84 9.69 -10.19
CA SER A 69 10.59 10.46 -10.28
C SER A 69 10.09 10.93 -8.93
N ARG A 70 10.20 10.09 -7.88
CA ARG A 70 9.84 10.47 -6.52
C ARG A 70 10.76 11.56 -5.96
N LYS A 71 12.07 11.39 -6.11
CA LYS A 71 13.08 12.38 -5.68
C LYS A 71 12.88 13.73 -6.38
N LEU A 72 12.66 13.73 -7.68
CA LEU A 72 12.34 14.95 -8.42
C LEU A 72 11.03 15.59 -7.95
N SER A 73 10.04 14.79 -7.57
CA SER A 73 8.76 15.32 -7.07
C SER A 73 8.92 15.98 -5.69
N SER A 74 9.73 15.40 -4.78
CA SER A 74 10.00 15.99 -3.46
C SER A 74 10.79 17.30 -3.58
N ILE A 75 11.82 17.33 -4.42
CA ILE A 75 12.65 18.52 -4.65
C ILE A 75 11.85 19.61 -5.36
N ARG A 76 11.08 19.27 -6.40
CA ARG A 76 10.19 20.21 -7.08
C ARG A 76 9.16 20.82 -6.12
N GLY A 77 8.59 19.99 -5.25
CA GLY A 77 7.68 20.45 -4.20
C GLY A 77 8.35 21.44 -3.26
N PHE A 78 9.60 21.20 -2.89
CA PHE A 78 10.40 22.10 -2.06
C PHE A 78 10.65 23.45 -2.74
N TYR A 79 11.10 23.46 -4.00
CA TYR A 79 11.34 24.71 -4.74
C TYR A 79 10.05 25.48 -4.99
N ASN A 80 8.95 24.82 -5.29
CA ASN A 80 7.65 25.45 -5.41
C ASN A 80 7.17 26.08 -4.07
N TYR A 81 7.53 25.47 -2.95
CA TYR A 81 7.30 26.05 -1.63
C TYR A 81 8.15 27.32 -1.43
N LEU A 82 9.45 27.31 -1.81
CA LEU A 82 10.30 28.49 -1.72
C LEU A 82 9.80 29.66 -2.60
N VAL A 83 9.26 29.36 -3.78
CA VAL A 83 8.63 30.37 -4.65
C VAL A 83 7.35 30.91 -4.02
N LYS A 84 6.53 30.04 -3.42
CA LYS A 84 5.30 30.46 -2.71
C LYS A 84 5.58 31.37 -1.51
N GLU A 85 6.69 31.12 -0.81
CA GLU A 85 7.15 31.96 0.33
C GLU A 85 7.98 33.18 -0.13
N GLU A 86 7.98 33.49 -1.43
CA GLU A 86 8.70 34.63 -2.04
C GLU A 86 10.22 34.64 -1.78
N ILE A 87 10.80 33.47 -1.43
CA ILE A 87 12.25 33.30 -1.23
C ILE A 87 12.98 33.20 -2.56
N LEU A 88 12.32 32.62 -3.57
CA LEU A 88 12.80 32.50 -4.94
C LEU A 88 11.74 33.02 -5.91
N THR A 89 12.19 33.53 -7.06
CA THR A 89 11.29 34.04 -8.11
C THR A 89 10.77 32.92 -9.02
N SER A 90 11.52 31.83 -9.15
CA SER A 90 11.15 30.68 -9.99
C SER A 90 11.78 29.38 -9.48
N SER A 91 11.18 28.25 -9.84
CA SER A 91 11.73 26.92 -9.50
C SER A 91 12.62 26.40 -10.63
N PRO A 92 13.89 26.07 -10.37
CA PRO A 92 14.80 25.53 -11.39
C PRO A 92 14.39 24.13 -11.87
N PHE A 93 13.50 23.44 -11.16
CA PHE A 93 13.02 22.11 -11.50
C PHE A 93 11.75 22.08 -12.37
N ASN A 94 11.16 23.23 -12.70
CA ASN A 94 9.91 23.28 -13.49
C ASN A 94 10.08 22.73 -14.91
N SER A 95 11.23 22.94 -15.54
CA SER A 95 11.54 22.48 -16.89
C SER A 95 12.12 21.07 -16.96
N ILE A 96 12.41 20.43 -15.82
CA ILE A 96 12.97 19.07 -15.79
C ILE A 96 11.83 18.05 -15.90
N PRO A 97 11.73 17.25 -16.98
CA PRO A 97 10.70 16.24 -17.10
C PRO A 97 10.97 15.05 -16.15
N ASN A 98 9.94 14.41 -15.69
CA ASN A 98 10.11 13.13 -15.00
C ASN A 98 10.58 12.07 -16.02
N PRO A 99 11.43 11.11 -15.59
CA PRO A 99 11.79 9.98 -16.43
C PRO A 99 10.53 9.27 -16.95
N LYS A 100 10.53 8.92 -18.25
CA LYS A 100 9.45 8.08 -18.79
C LYS A 100 9.43 6.77 -18.03
N LYS A 101 8.28 6.48 -17.42
CA LYS A 101 8.06 5.22 -16.73
C LYS A 101 8.14 4.08 -17.74
N ASP A 102 8.81 3.00 -17.36
CA ASP A 102 8.71 1.78 -18.13
C ASP A 102 7.25 1.31 -18.04
N LEU A 103 6.70 0.85 -19.15
CA LEU A 103 5.37 0.24 -19.19
C LEU A 103 5.46 -1.10 -18.41
N TYR A 104 5.22 -1.02 -17.13
CA TYR A 104 5.12 -2.20 -16.29
C TYR A 104 3.66 -2.66 -16.31
N LEU A 105 3.38 -3.71 -17.06
CA LEU A 105 2.08 -4.37 -16.96
C LEU A 105 1.95 -4.92 -15.53
N PRO A 106 0.93 -4.50 -14.78
CA PRO A 106 0.73 -5.01 -13.43
C PRO A 106 0.62 -6.53 -13.49
N LYS A 107 1.46 -7.23 -12.73
CA LYS A 107 1.37 -8.69 -12.61
C LYS A 107 0.20 -9.00 -11.69
N PHE A 108 -0.74 -9.79 -12.16
CA PHE A 108 -1.75 -10.46 -11.35
C PHE A 108 -1.51 -11.97 -11.42
N LEU A 109 -2.06 -12.72 -10.49
CA LEU A 109 -1.95 -14.17 -10.44
C LEU A 109 -3.04 -14.77 -11.32
N ASN A 110 -2.69 -15.71 -12.16
CA ASN A 110 -3.69 -16.52 -12.81
C ASN A 110 -4.24 -17.60 -11.85
N ASP A 111 -5.36 -18.24 -12.24
CA ASP A 111 -6.03 -19.25 -11.41
C ASP A 111 -5.11 -20.40 -10.98
N LYS A 112 -4.19 -20.84 -11.85
CA LYS A 112 -3.27 -21.94 -11.54
C LYS A 112 -2.26 -21.53 -10.47
N GLU A 113 -1.73 -20.32 -10.55
CA GLU A 113 -0.79 -19.76 -9.57
C GLU A 113 -1.48 -19.52 -8.23
N LEU A 114 -2.68 -18.94 -8.27
CA LEU A 114 -3.49 -18.69 -7.09
C LEU A 114 -3.85 -20.00 -6.38
N ASN A 115 -4.31 -21.01 -7.11
CA ASN A 115 -4.65 -22.32 -6.57
C ASN A 115 -3.42 -23.02 -5.97
N LYS A 116 -2.21 -22.89 -6.56
CA LYS A 116 -0.98 -23.39 -5.97
C LYS A 116 -0.65 -22.73 -4.64
N ILE A 117 -0.88 -21.42 -4.50
CA ILE A 117 -0.68 -20.72 -3.21
C ILE A 117 -1.63 -21.27 -2.16
N PHE A 118 -2.92 -21.40 -2.49
CA PHE A 118 -3.90 -21.93 -1.53
C PHE A 118 -3.66 -23.41 -1.19
N SER A 119 -3.15 -24.23 -2.13
CA SER A 119 -2.87 -25.64 -1.88
C SER A 119 -1.72 -25.89 -0.90
N VAL A 120 -0.81 -24.92 -0.72
CA VAL A 120 0.29 -25.02 0.24
C VAL A 120 -0.02 -24.34 1.58
N CYS A 121 -1.16 -23.67 1.68
CA CYS A 121 -1.68 -23.17 2.95
C CYS A 121 -2.03 -24.37 3.85
N SER A 122 -1.61 -24.34 5.09
CA SER A 122 -1.83 -25.41 6.06
C SER A 122 -2.15 -24.83 7.42
N GLU A 123 -2.65 -25.66 8.30
CA GLU A 123 -3.07 -25.31 9.66
C GLU A 123 -2.28 -26.15 10.69
N ASN A 124 -1.10 -26.67 10.29
CA ASN A 124 -0.31 -27.60 11.09
C ASN A 124 0.44 -26.93 12.25
N THR A 125 0.70 -25.66 12.14
CA THR A 125 1.40 -24.86 13.16
C THR A 125 0.72 -23.51 13.34
N PRO A 126 0.84 -22.88 14.51
CA PRO A 126 0.33 -21.52 14.72
C PRO A 126 0.80 -20.48 13.69
N SER A 127 2.02 -20.66 13.19
CA SER A 127 2.57 -19.81 12.12
C SER A 127 1.94 -20.07 10.75
N ASP A 128 1.55 -21.31 10.47
CA ASP A 128 0.86 -21.68 9.22
C ASP A 128 -0.59 -21.20 9.26
N GLU A 129 -1.32 -21.36 10.35
CA GLU A 129 -2.67 -20.82 10.55
C GLU A 129 -2.70 -19.30 10.31
N ARG A 130 -1.76 -18.56 10.93
CA ARG A 130 -1.61 -17.13 10.69
C ARG A 130 -1.31 -16.82 9.23
N GLY A 131 -0.45 -17.59 8.58
CA GLY A 131 -0.10 -17.43 7.17
C GLY A 131 -1.31 -17.64 6.26
N THR A 132 -2.07 -18.68 6.50
CA THR A 132 -3.32 -19.01 5.80
C THR A 132 -4.34 -17.89 5.96
N LEU A 133 -4.58 -17.41 7.18
CA LEU A 133 -5.49 -16.30 7.41
C LEU A 133 -5.05 -15.01 6.68
N ILE A 134 -3.76 -14.69 6.67
CA ILE A 134 -3.24 -13.51 5.96
C ILE A 134 -3.54 -13.58 4.46
N ILE A 135 -3.30 -14.72 3.81
CA ILE A 135 -3.56 -14.88 2.37
C ILE A 135 -5.06 -14.84 2.08
N GLU A 136 -5.87 -15.53 2.87
CA GLU A 136 -7.33 -15.51 2.75
C GLU A 136 -7.88 -14.10 2.88
N LEU A 137 -7.47 -13.33 3.89
CA LEU A 137 -7.91 -11.95 4.08
C LEU A 137 -7.48 -11.04 2.92
N LEU A 138 -6.22 -11.10 2.48
CA LEU A 138 -5.73 -10.27 1.39
C LEU A 138 -6.47 -10.52 0.09
N TYR A 139 -6.72 -11.79 -0.25
CA TYR A 139 -7.40 -12.13 -1.49
C TYR A 139 -8.92 -11.92 -1.40
N ALA A 140 -9.56 -12.30 -0.30
CA ALA A 140 -11.00 -12.14 -0.16
C ALA A 140 -11.45 -10.67 -0.11
N THR A 141 -10.64 -9.79 0.45
CA THR A 141 -11.06 -8.41 0.71
C THR A 141 -10.37 -7.36 -0.15
N GLY A 142 -9.26 -7.73 -0.79
CA GLY A 142 -8.42 -6.78 -1.54
C GLY A 142 -7.85 -5.64 -0.70
N ILE A 143 -7.78 -5.74 0.63
CA ILE A 143 -7.28 -4.67 1.51
C ILE A 143 -5.79 -4.41 1.32
N ARG A 144 -5.33 -3.21 1.70
CA ARG A 144 -3.91 -2.88 1.73
C ARG A 144 -3.22 -3.58 2.90
N VAL A 145 -1.95 -3.92 2.74
CA VAL A 145 -1.17 -4.54 3.83
C VAL A 145 -1.17 -3.67 5.10
N SER A 146 -1.12 -2.35 4.96
CA SER A 146 -1.20 -1.43 6.09
C SER A 146 -2.57 -1.42 6.77
N GLU A 147 -3.64 -1.72 6.07
CA GLU A 147 -4.98 -1.91 6.63
C GLU A 147 -5.06 -3.24 7.37
N LEU A 148 -4.57 -4.33 6.75
CA LEU A 148 -4.54 -5.66 7.35
C LEU A 148 -3.87 -5.68 8.73
N VAL A 149 -2.68 -5.09 8.86
CA VAL A 149 -1.94 -5.09 10.14
C VAL A 149 -2.61 -4.26 11.23
N ASN A 150 -3.55 -3.39 10.86
CA ASN A 150 -4.28 -2.54 11.80
C ASN A 150 -5.67 -3.08 12.18
N ILE A 151 -6.13 -4.20 11.61
CA ILE A 151 -7.39 -4.82 12.00
C ILE A 151 -7.33 -5.21 13.47
N LYS A 152 -8.37 -4.85 14.22
CA LYS A 152 -8.58 -5.28 15.60
C LYS A 152 -9.64 -6.37 15.63
N VAL A 153 -9.57 -7.26 16.61
CA VAL A 153 -10.55 -8.36 16.76
C VAL A 153 -11.99 -7.81 16.88
N LYS A 154 -12.17 -6.67 17.54
CA LYS A 154 -13.48 -6.01 17.67
C LYS A 154 -14.06 -5.44 16.36
N ASP A 155 -13.23 -5.26 15.33
CA ASP A 155 -13.66 -4.72 14.04
C ASP A 155 -14.27 -5.80 13.13
N ILE A 156 -14.32 -7.04 13.58
CA ILE A 156 -14.79 -8.19 12.82
C ILE A 156 -16.24 -8.51 13.18
N ASP A 157 -17.12 -8.41 12.20
CA ASP A 157 -18.49 -8.91 12.28
C ASP A 157 -18.57 -10.29 11.64
N ARG A 158 -18.58 -11.33 12.51
CA ARG A 158 -18.63 -12.74 12.07
C ARG A 158 -19.97 -13.13 11.49
N THR A 159 -21.05 -12.51 11.94
CA THR A 159 -22.40 -12.77 11.45
C THR A 159 -22.60 -12.28 10.04
N ASN A 160 -22.17 -11.04 9.75
CA ASN A 160 -22.28 -10.43 8.43
C ASN A 160 -21.08 -10.71 7.53
N LYS A 161 -20.06 -11.46 8.02
CA LYS A 161 -18.78 -11.73 7.33
C LYS A 161 -18.16 -10.45 6.77
N SER A 162 -18.00 -9.47 7.64
CA SER A 162 -17.47 -8.17 7.29
C SER A 162 -16.42 -7.70 8.30
N ILE A 163 -15.53 -6.82 7.85
CA ILE A 163 -14.47 -6.22 8.67
C ILE A 163 -14.47 -4.73 8.42
N LYS A 164 -14.46 -3.97 9.51
CA LYS A 164 -14.24 -2.54 9.45
C LYS A 164 -12.74 -2.27 9.33
N VAL A 165 -12.31 -1.58 8.28
CA VAL A 165 -10.91 -1.24 8.04
C VAL A 165 -10.72 0.27 7.97
N LEU A 166 -9.57 0.74 8.47
CA LEU A 166 -9.20 2.14 8.47
C LEU A 166 -8.27 2.42 7.28
N GLY A 167 -8.75 3.21 6.33
CA GLY A 167 -8.02 3.61 5.14
C GLY A 167 -7.15 4.84 5.33
N LYS A 168 -6.67 5.42 4.22
CA LYS A 168 -5.89 6.66 4.23
C LYS A 168 -6.76 7.83 4.72
N GLY A 169 -6.17 8.68 5.59
CA GLY A 169 -6.88 9.85 6.15
C GLY A 169 -7.95 9.47 7.16
N ASP A 170 -7.77 8.35 7.86
CA ASP A 170 -8.66 7.85 8.92
C ASP A 170 -10.11 7.58 8.45
N LYS A 171 -10.30 7.36 7.14
CA LYS A 171 -11.61 6.99 6.61
C LYS A 171 -11.88 5.51 6.85
N GLU A 172 -12.98 5.23 7.50
CA GLU A 172 -13.45 3.86 7.73
C GLU A 172 -14.23 3.34 6.52
N ARG A 173 -14.05 2.07 6.20
CA ARG A 173 -14.91 1.35 5.27
C ARG A 173 -15.11 -0.10 5.72
N ILE A 174 -16.17 -0.70 5.24
CA ILE A 174 -16.45 -2.11 5.48
C ILE A 174 -15.97 -2.92 4.27
N VAL A 175 -15.28 -4.02 4.54
CA VAL A 175 -14.89 -5.01 3.53
C VAL A 175 -15.55 -6.35 3.85
N LEU A 176 -15.90 -7.09 2.81
CA LEU A 176 -16.57 -8.38 2.93
C LEU A 176 -15.56 -9.52 2.80
N TYR A 177 -15.83 -10.65 3.44
CA TYR A 177 -15.05 -11.86 3.28
C TYR A 177 -15.95 -13.10 3.11
N ASN A 178 -15.36 -14.17 2.58
CA ASN A 178 -16.07 -15.38 2.20
C ASN A 178 -15.97 -16.49 3.27
N ASN A 179 -16.57 -17.67 2.99
CA ASN A 179 -16.56 -18.82 3.89
C ASN A 179 -15.17 -19.37 4.17
N HIS A 180 -14.26 -19.37 3.19
CA HIS A 180 -12.88 -19.84 3.38
C HIS A 180 -12.13 -18.96 4.39
N THR A 181 -12.27 -17.64 4.24
CA THR A 181 -11.71 -16.67 5.19
C THR A 181 -12.34 -16.82 6.58
N SER A 182 -13.67 -17.05 6.65
CA SER A 182 -14.36 -17.28 7.92
C SER A 182 -13.78 -18.49 8.65
N ARG A 183 -13.59 -19.62 7.95
CA ARG A 183 -12.97 -20.82 8.52
C ARG A 183 -11.54 -20.57 8.99
N ALA A 184 -10.70 -19.95 8.17
CA ALA A 184 -9.32 -19.64 8.53
C ALA A 184 -9.25 -18.69 9.74
N LEU A 185 -10.20 -17.75 9.85
CA LEU A 185 -10.34 -16.84 10.98
C LEU A 185 -10.72 -17.61 12.26
N ASP A 186 -11.66 -18.54 12.17
CA ASP A 186 -12.10 -19.34 13.31
C ASP A 186 -10.97 -20.21 13.86
N ILE A 187 -10.25 -20.90 12.98
CA ILE A 187 -9.09 -21.73 13.35
C ILE A 187 -8.02 -20.86 14.04
N TYR A 188 -7.63 -19.75 13.38
CA TYR A 188 -6.59 -18.88 13.93
C TYR A 188 -6.98 -18.27 15.30
N LEU A 189 -8.23 -17.84 15.47
CA LEU A 189 -8.69 -17.23 16.73
C LEU A 189 -8.79 -18.25 17.86
N ASN A 190 -9.18 -19.49 17.55
CA ASN A 190 -9.33 -20.54 18.57
C ASN A 190 -7.96 -21.10 19.01
N ASP A 191 -6.99 -21.19 18.11
CA ASP A 191 -5.72 -21.89 18.34
C ASP A 191 -4.52 -20.91 18.40
N ALA A 192 -4.03 -20.46 17.27
CA ALA A 192 -2.77 -19.68 17.19
C ALA A 192 -2.85 -18.31 17.87
N TYR A 193 -4.01 -17.66 17.84
CA TYR A 193 -4.16 -16.33 18.42
C TYR A 193 -3.81 -16.29 19.90
N HIS A 194 -4.27 -17.26 20.67
CA HIS A 194 -3.98 -17.36 22.10
C HIS A 194 -2.49 -17.60 22.38
N ILE A 195 -1.82 -18.37 21.53
CA ILE A 195 -0.38 -18.63 21.63
C ILE A 195 0.43 -17.35 21.38
N PHE A 196 -0.01 -16.53 20.42
CA PHE A 196 0.66 -15.26 20.12
C PHE A 196 0.25 -14.12 21.05
N ASN A 197 -0.99 -14.09 21.58
CA ASN A 197 -1.53 -12.96 22.32
C ASN A 197 -1.07 -12.90 23.79
N LYS A 198 0.23 -12.91 23.99
CA LYS A 198 0.87 -12.87 25.34
C LYS A 198 0.73 -11.52 26.04
N LYS A 199 0.32 -10.47 25.33
CA LYS A 199 0.27 -9.08 25.83
C LYS A 199 -1.14 -8.49 25.82
N ASN A 200 -2.17 -9.30 25.70
CA ASN A 200 -3.56 -8.86 25.58
C ASN A 200 -3.74 -7.77 24.50
N SER A 201 -3.12 -8.00 23.34
CA SER A 201 -3.19 -7.11 22.20
C SER A 201 -4.60 -7.13 21.60
N GLU A 202 -5.10 -5.97 21.17
CA GLU A 202 -6.39 -5.84 20.48
C GLU A 202 -6.31 -6.17 18.96
N TYR A 203 -5.09 -6.24 18.41
CA TYR A 203 -4.88 -6.49 16.97
C TYR A 203 -5.15 -7.95 16.61
N LEU A 204 -5.71 -8.16 15.40
CA LEU A 204 -5.99 -9.49 14.90
C LEU A 204 -4.70 -10.26 14.58
N ILE A 205 -3.79 -9.68 13.81
CA ILE A 205 -2.59 -10.38 13.34
C ILE A 205 -1.39 -10.01 14.20
N LEU A 206 -0.90 -11.00 14.96
CA LEU A 206 0.13 -10.82 15.95
C LEU A 206 1.47 -11.42 15.54
N ASN A 207 2.55 -10.83 16.04
CA ASN A 207 3.89 -11.38 15.99
C ASN A 207 4.14 -12.35 17.18
N HIS A 208 5.27 -13.03 17.20
CA HIS A 208 5.63 -13.99 18.26
C HIS A 208 5.74 -13.37 19.67
N ASN A 209 5.90 -12.06 19.75
CA ASN A 209 6.02 -11.33 21.02
C ASN A 209 4.69 -10.71 21.47
N GLY A 210 3.58 -11.03 20.82
CA GLY A 210 2.23 -10.54 21.14
C GLY A 210 1.93 -9.12 20.67
N GLY A 211 2.81 -8.49 19.90
CA GLY A 211 2.57 -7.19 19.30
C GLY A 211 2.01 -7.30 17.88
N LYS A 212 1.57 -6.17 17.33
CA LYS A 212 1.09 -6.05 15.96
C LYS A 212 2.16 -6.53 14.96
N LEU A 213 1.73 -7.26 13.92
CA LEU A 213 2.62 -7.68 12.84
C LEU A 213 3.02 -6.49 11.96
N SER A 214 4.24 -6.50 11.43
CA SER A 214 4.69 -5.44 10.50
C SER A 214 4.40 -5.80 9.04
N ASP A 215 4.25 -4.76 8.19
CA ASP A 215 4.12 -4.92 6.73
C ASP A 215 5.26 -5.76 6.13
N ARG A 216 6.48 -5.58 6.64
CA ARG A 216 7.66 -6.33 6.19
C ARG A 216 7.51 -7.82 6.48
N TYR A 217 7.00 -8.16 7.67
CA TYR A 217 6.85 -9.55 8.06
C TYR A 217 5.73 -10.25 7.25
N ILE A 218 4.64 -9.54 6.91
CA ILE A 218 3.61 -10.07 6.00
C ILE A 218 4.21 -10.41 4.64
N ARG A 219 5.06 -9.55 4.09
CA ARG A 219 5.77 -9.86 2.82
C ARG A 219 6.64 -11.10 2.93
N MET A 220 7.34 -11.29 4.05
CA MET A 220 8.14 -12.50 4.29
C MET A 220 7.27 -13.76 4.36
N ILE A 221 6.06 -13.68 4.95
CA ILE A 221 5.11 -14.80 4.97
C ILE A 221 4.66 -15.14 3.54
N ILE A 222 4.29 -14.15 2.74
CA ILE A 222 3.91 -14.34 1.34
C ILE A 222 5.06 -14.98 0.56
N ASP A 223 6.28 -14.45 0.68
CA ASP A 223 7.46 -14.99 0.01
C ASP A 223 7.71 -16.46 0.42
N LYS A 224 7.51 -16.82 1.69
CA LYS A 224 7.61 -18.21 2.16
C LYS A 224 6.57 -19.10 1.50
N LEU A 225 5.31 -18.67 1.39
CA LEU A 225 4.24 -19.43 0.73
C LEU A 225 4.49 -19.59 -0.77
N VAL A 226 4.96 -18.54 -1.46
CA VAL A 226 5.33 -18.57 -2.88
C VAL A 226 6.42 -19.61 -3.14
N ARG A 227 7.47 -19.64 -2.30
CA ARG A 227 8.53 -20.65 -2.41
C ARG A 227 8.00 -22.07 -2.15
N LYS A 228 7.14 -22.24 -1.14
CA LYS A 228 6.50 -23.53 -0.82
C LYS A 228 5.62 -24.02 -1.98
N ALA A 229 4.98 -23.09 -2.71
CA ALA A 229 4.18 -23.38 -3.90
C ALA A 229 5.01 -23.64 -5.17
N ASN A 230 6.35 -23.61 -5.10
CA ASN A 230 7.26 -23.75 -6.25
C ASN A 230 6.91 -22.78 -7.40
N LEU A 231 6.60 -21.52 -7.06
CA LEU A 231 6.34 -20.47 -8.04
C LEU A 231 7.59 -19.60 -8.22
N ASP A 232 8.05 -19.47 -9.47
CA ASP A 232 9.17 -18.60 -9.84
C ASP A 232 8.67 -17.19 -10.22
N ILE A 233 7.89 -16.61 -9.34
CA ILE A 233 7.33 -15.27 -9.50
C ILE A 233 7.41 -14.49 -8.17
N LYS A 234 7.61 -13.19 -8.29
CA LYS A 234 7.57 -12.31 -7.11
C LYS A 234 6.14 -11.85 -6.86
N ILE A 235 5.58 -12.29 -5.74
CA ILE A 235 4.24 -11.90 -5.30
C ILE A 235 4.34 -10.94 -4.13
N SER A 236 3.53 -9.91 -4.16
CA SER A 236 3.43 -8.91 -3.11
C SER A 236 1.96 -8.76 -2.65
N PRO A 237 1.68 -8.14 -1.51
CA PRO A 237 0.31 -7.79 -1.14
C PRO A 237 -0.43 -6.98 -2.21
N HIS A 238 0.29 -6.14 -2.96
CA HIS A 238 -0.28 -5.39 -4.09
C HIS A 238 -0.63 -6.29 -5.26
N THR A 239 0.17 -7.33 -5.52
CA THR A 239 -0.13 -8.33 -6.56
C THR A 239 -1.44 -9.06 -6.21
N ILE A 240 -1.61 -9.53 -4.96
CA ILE A 240 -2.83 -10.22 -4.51
C ILE A 240 -4.05 -9.30 -4.61
N ARG A 241 -3.92 -8.04 -4.18
CA ARG A 241 -4.98 -7.04 -4.31
C ARG A 241 -5.34 -6.75 -5.77
N HIS A 242 -4.36 -6.75 -6.68
CA HIS A 242 -4.61 -6.58 -8.11
C HIS A 242 -5.32 -7.79 -8.69
N THR A 243 -4.92 -9.01 -8.29
CA THR A 243 -5.62 -10.26 -8.64
C THR A 243 -7.09 -10.20 -8.19
N PHE A 244 -7.37 -9.83 -6.93
CA PHE A 244 -8.74 -9.62 -6.46
C PHE A 244 -9.53 -8.68 -7.37
N ALA A 245 -8.94 -7.52 -7.75
CA ALA A 245 -9.62 -6.55 -8.59
C ALA A 245 -9.90 -7.08 -10.00
N THR A 246 -8.94 -7.79 -10.59
CA THR A 246 -9.05 -8.38 -11.93
C THR A 246 -10.10 -9.47 -11.94
N ASP A 247 -10.03 -10.41 -10.99
CA ASP A 247 -11.00 -11.51 -10.89
C ASP A 247 -12.42 -11.01 -10.71
N MET A 248 -12.63 -9.99 -9.85
CA MET A 248 -13.94 -9.37 -9.67
C MET A 248 -14.50 -8.78 -10.98
N LEU A 249 -13.63 -8.10 -11.77
CA LEU A 249 -14.04 -7.51 -13.05
C LEU A 249 -14.30 -8.59 -14.11
N GLU A 250 -13.46 -9.63 -14.20
CA GLU A 250 -13.63 -10.76 -15.13
C GLU A 250 -14.92 -11.54 -14.84
N GLU A 251 -15.32 -11.64 -13.58
CA GLU A 251 -16.56 -12.28 -13.13
C GLU A 251 -17.77 -11.33 -13.18
N GLY A 252 -17.63 -10.18 -13.83
CA GLY A 252 -18.72 -9.28 -14.18
C GLY A 252 -19.09 -8.22 -13.14
N ALA A 253 -18.25 -8.00 -12.12
CA ALA A 253 -18.47 -6.84 -11.25
C ALA A 253 -18.19 -5.53 -12.01
N ASP A 254 -19.01 -4.53 -11.78
CA ASP A 254 -18.77 -3.22 -12.38
C ASP A 254 -17.55 -2.51 -11.72
N LEU A 255 -16.88 -1.67 -12.51
CA LEU A 255 -15.67 -0.98 -12.08
C LEU A 255 -15.89 -0.08 -10.86
N MET A 256 -17.07 0.50 -10.69
CA MET A 256 -17.37 1.40 -9.58
C MET A 256 -17.48 0.60 -8.28
N THR A 257 -18.18 -0.53 -8.28
CA THR A 257 -18.26 -1.43 -7.14
C THR A 257 -16.88 -1.95 -6.73
N VAL A 258 -16.03 -2.32 -7.71
CA VAL A 258 -14.65 -2.77 -7.39
C VAL A 258 -13.82 -1.62 -6.80
N LYS A 259 -13.93 -0.40 -7.30
CA LYS A 259 -13.27 0.79 -6.71
C LYS A 259 -13.73 1.05 -5.28
N GLU A 260 -15.02 0.92 -5.00
CA GLU A 260 -15.60 1.11 -3.67
C GLU A 260 -15.07 0.05 -2.70
N LEU A 261 -15.13 -1.23 -3.08
CA LEU A 261 -14.53 -2.33 -2.29
C LEU A 261 -13.06 -2.09 -1.97
N LEU A 262 -12.31 -1.57 -2.92
CA LEU A 262 -10.90 -1.28 -2.76
C LEU A 262 -10.61 0.02 -1.99
N GLY A 263 -11.56 0.94 -1.86
CA GLY A 263 -11.36 2.26 -1.22
C GLY A 263 -10.36 3.13 -2.01
N HIS A 264 -10.62 3.35 -3.30
CA HIS A 264 -9.84 4.28 -4.14
C HIS A 264 -10.35 5.70 -4.02
N GLU A 265 -9.52 6.63 -3.53
CA GLU A 265 -9.84 8.05 -3.31
C GLU A 265 -9.82 8.93 -4.57
N SER A 266 -9.45 8.46 -5.73
CA SER A 266 -9.36 9.32 -6.92
C SER A 266 -10.74 9.59 -7.53
N LEU A 267 -11.45 10.51 -6.93
CA LEU A 267 -12.63 11.16 -7.48
C LEU A 267 -12.24 12.51 -8.09
N ASN A 268 -11.75 12.51 -9.32
CA ASN A 268 -11.85 13.71 -10.18
C ASN A 268 -13.15 13.73 -11.00
N THR A 269 -14.18 13.01 -10.55
CA THR A 269 -15.54 13.07 -11.09
C THR A 269 -16.53 13.03 -9.94
N THR A 270 -16.54 14.09 -9.14
CA THR A 270 -17.66 14.40 -8.26
C THR A 270 -18.80 14.82 -9.17
N SER A 271 -19.89 14.11 -9.12
CA SER A 271 -21.24 14.66 -9.30
C SER A 271 -22.23 13.91 -10.16
N ILE A 272 -22.21 12.62 -10.40
CA ILE A 272 -23.43 12.02 -11.04
C ILE A 272 -23.80 10.61 -10.53
N TYR A 273 -22.96 9.92 -9.74
CA TYR A 273 -23.31 8.54 -9.39
C TYR A 273 -23.66 8.37 -7.92
N THR A 274 -24.96 8.26 -7.73
CA THR A 274 -25.70 7.92 -6.54
C THR A 274 -25.24 6.61 -5.90
N HIS A 275 -24.98 6.67 -4.61
CA HIS A 275 -25.08 5.65 -3.57
C HIS A 275 -25.26 4.19 -4.02
N ILE A 276 -24.13 3.49 -4.23
CA ILE A 276 -24.16 2.02 -4.22
C ILE A 276 -24.49 1.62 -2.78
N THR A 277 -25.60 0.91 -2.59
CA THR A 277 -25.99 0.48 -1.23
C THR A 277 -25.09 -0.66 -0.76
N ASN A 278 -24.96 -0.80 0.55
CA ASN A 278 -24.23 -1.92 1.15
C ASN A 278 -24.78 -3.29 0.70
N GLU A 279 -26.07 -3.37 0.40
CA GLU A 279 -26.71 -4.57 -0.14
C GLU A 279 -26.27 -4.89 -1.57
N GLN A 280 -26.15 -3.87 -2.42
CA GLN A 280 -25.64 -4.02 -3.79
C GLN A 280 -24.17 -4.46 -3.79
N ILE A 281 -23.34 -3.87 -2.93
CA ILE A 281 -21.95 -4.27 -2.75
C ILE A 281 -21.87 -5.74 -2.32
N LYS A 282 -22.69 -6.15 -1.33
CA LYS A 282 -22.73 -7.52 -0.83
C LYS A 282 -23.21 -8.50 -1.91
N LYS A 283 -24.23 -8.12 -2.68
CA LYS A 283 -24.75 -8.93 -3.80
C LYS A 283 -23.68 -9.10 -4.88
N THR A 284 -23.06 -8.02 -5.31
CA THR A 284 -21.99 -8.06 -6.33
C THR A 284 -20.78 -8.87 -5.85
N TYR A 285 -20.35 -8.69 -4.61
CA TYR A 285 -19.26 -9.49 -4.03
C TYR A 285 -19.57 -10.99 -4.06
N ASN A 286 -20.74 -11.40 -3.61
CA ASN A 286 -21.14 -12.81 -3.58
C ASN A 286 -21.30 -13.42 -4.99
N MET A 287 -21.66 -12.61 -5.99
CA MET A 287 -21.81 -13.05 -7.39
C MET A 287 -20.46 -13.12 -8.10
N ALA A 288 -19.58 -12.13 -7.88
CA ALA A 288 -18.38 -11.94 -8.67
C ALA A 288 -17.09 -12.47 -8.01
N HIS A 289 -17.03 -12.61 -6.67
CA HIS A 289 -15.81 -13.12 -6.07
C HIS A 289 -15.68 -14.65 -6.26
N PRO A 290 -14.61 -15.18 -6.92
CA PRO A 290 -14.51 -16.59 -7.31
C PRO A 290 -14.66 -17.57 -6.11
N ARG A 291 -14.17 -17.21 -4.94
CA ARG A 291 -14.25 -18.04 -3.73
C ARG A 291 -15.47 -17.72 -2.84
N ALA A 292 -16.33 -16.80 -3.20
CA ALA A 292 -17.60 -16.59 -2.51
C ALA A 292 -18.73 -17.46 -3.05
N LYS A 293 -18.58 -17.97 -4.27
CA LYS A 293 -19.56 -18.82 -4.96
C LYS A 293 -19.58 -20.29 -4.49
N LYS A 294 -18.59 -20.70 -3.69
CA LYS A 294 -18.40 -22.10 -3.22
C LYS A 294 -18.69 -22.26 -1.75
#